data_7121f701054a19c2379b10187bf0b9aa
#
_entry.id   7121f701054a19c2379b10187bf0b9aa
#
_cell.length_a   1.000
_cell.length_b   1.000
_cell.length_c   1.000
_cell.angle_alpha   90.00
_cell.angle_beta   90.00
_cell.angle_gamma   90.00
#
_symmetry.space_group_name_H-M   'P 1'
#
loop_
_entity.id
_entity.type
_entity.pdbx_description
1 polymer ?
#
loop_
_entity_poly.entity_id
_entity_poly.type
_entity_poly.pdbx_seq_one_letter_code
_entity_poly.pdbx_strand_id
1 'polypeptide(L)'
;DHHKALSPKKNLWEKDSNGNSLNQEHLEGAKEFADGLDLTSPVDEFELWPTPPKPRSFFLPVHYTASYRYPLIVWLHHDGFNEHQIDQIMPHVSTRNYIGIGIRGNQAADSAGHCFGWHDSPAAIDSTHDAIQEAIAEANHRFSIHASRIILGGYRSGGTMAQRIALRTPDQIAGVISMGGPMPRGE
;
A
#
# COMPACT_ATOMS: atom_id res chain seq x y z
N ASP A 1 -50.02 7.19 49.39
CA ASP A 1 -48.75 6.79 48.79
C ASP A 1 -49.04 6.07 47.51
N HIS A 2 -49.02 6.86 46.44
CA HIS A 2 -49.19 6.34 45.07
C HIS A 2 -47.86 6.21 44.38
N HIS A 3 -47.31 4.99 44.28
CA HIS A 3 -46.24 4.65 43.33
C HIS A 3 -46.84 4.53 41.95
N LYS A 4 -46.60 5.56 41.11
CA LYS A 4 -46.92 5.58 39.70
C LYS A 4 -45.78 4.85 38.96
N ALA A 5 -46.05 3.63 38.49
CA ALA A 5 -45.12 2.88 37.64
C ALA A 5 -44.91 3.63 36.33
N LEU A 6 -43.66 3.95 36.02
CA LEU A 6 -43.23 4.53 34.74
C LEU A 6 -43.28 3.44 33.67
N SER A 7 -44.10 3.67 32.64
CA SER A 7 -44.14 2.84 31.46
C SER A 7 -42.75 2.85 30.72
N PRO A 8 -42.29 1.74 30.20
CA PRO A 8 -41.01 1.70 29.46
C PRO A 8 -41.10 2.57 28.21
N LYS A 9 -40.11 3.42 28.01
CA LYS A 9 -39.99 4.25 26.83
C LYS A 9 -39.79 3.30 25.61
N LYS A 10 -40.65 3.43 24.59
CA LYS A 10 -40.50 2.76 23.29
C LYS A 10 -39.15 3.14 22.69
N ASN A 11 -38.35 2.14 22.35
CA ASN A 11 -37.04 2.32 21.70
C ASN A 11 -37.21 2.91 20.29
N LEU A 12 -36.53 3.99 20.01
CA LEU A 12 -36.65 4.81 18.78
C LEU A 12 -36.00 4.17 17.53
N TRP A 13 -35.44 2.97 17.62
CA TRP A 13 -34.68 2.30 16.60
C TRP A 13 -35.31 1.02 16.00
N GLU A 14 -36.60 0.83 16.26
CA GLU A 14 -37.39 -0.30 15.69
C GLU A 14 -37.97 -0.01 14.31
N LYS A 15 -37.36 0.89 13.55
CA LYS A 15 -37.79 1.21 12.18
C LYS A 15 -36.63 0.94 11.21
N ASP A 16 -36.95 0.38 10.01
CA ASP A 16 -36.01 0.26 8.92
C ASP A 16 -35.60 1.62 8.34
N SER A 17 -34.62 1.64 7.43
CA SER A 17 -34.13 2.84 6.75
C SER A 17 -35.21 3.58 5.93
N ASN A 18 -36.38 2.99 5.74
CA ASN A 18 -37.54 3.55 5.03
C ASN A 18 -38.67 3.97 5.98
N GLY A 19 -38.46 3.88 7.29
CA GLY A 19 -39.45 4.30 8.33
C GLY A 19 -40.54 3.30 8.63
N ASN A 20 -40.47 2.06 8.12
CA ASN A 20 -41.44 1.01 8.40
C ASN A 20 -41.14 0.27 9.69
N SER A 21 -42.17 -0.17 10.41
CA SER A 21 -42.01 -1.02 11.60
C SER A 21 -41.47 -2.38 11.18
N LEU A 22 -40.41 -2.87 11.84
CA LEU A 22 -39.91 -4.23 11.65
C LEU A 22 -40.97 -5.23 12.11
N ASN A 23 -41.34 -6.17 11.24
CA ASN A 23 -42.26 -7.25 11.56
C ASN A 23 -41.60 -8.22 12.53
N GLN A 24 -42.40 -8.86 13.38
CA GLN A 24 -41.96 -9.84 14.38
C GLN A 24 -41.22 -11.03 13.72
N GLU A 25 -41.58 -11.39 12.49
CA GLU A 25 -40.92 -12.42 11.67
C GLU A 25 -39.46 -12.06 11.32
N HIS A 26 -39.13 -10.77 11.13
CA HIS A 26 -37.74 -10.32 10.88
C HIS A 26 -36.87 -10.39 12.14
N LEU A 27 -37.49 -10.22 13.31
CA LEU A 27 -36.79 -10.34 14.60
C LEU A 27 -36.54 -11.80 14.97
N GLU A 28 -37.43 -12.71 14.60
CA GLU A 28 -37.24 -14.15 14.79
C GLU A 28 -36.18 -14.72 13.87
N GLY A 29 -36.19 -14.35 12.59
CA GLY A 29 -35.14 -14.72 11.65
C GLY A 29 -33.74 -14.20 12.03
N ALA A 30 -33.65 -13.00 12.60
CA ALA A 30 -32.39 -12.44 13.10
C ALA A 30 -31.89 -13.17 14.35
N LYS A 31 -32.80 -13.65 15.22
CA LYS A 31 -32.46 -14.47 16.39
C LYS A 31 -32.00 -15.87 15.99
N GLU A 32 -32.69 -16.50 15.05
CA GLU A 32 -32.33 -17.82 14.55
C GLU A 32 -30.94 -17.80 13.84
N PHE A 33 -30.61 -16.69 13.15
CA PHE A 33 -29.28 -16.47 12.59
C PHE A 33 -28.20 -16.25 13.65
N ALA A 34 -28.53 -15.55 14.73
CA ALA A 34 -27.60 -15.28 15.83
C ALA A 34 -27.35 -16.53 16.71
N ASP A 35 -28.40 -17.35 16.93
CA ASP A 35 -28.29 -18.59 17.71
C ASP A 35 -27.58 -19.73 16.96
N GLY A 36 -27.44 -19.61 15.61
CA GLY A 36 -26.68 -20.55 14.80
C GLY A 36 -25.20 -20.22 14.69
N LEU A 37 -24.75 -19.05 15.15
CA LEU A 37 -23.34 -18.67 15.21
C LEU A 37 -22.73 -19.26 16.49
N ASP A 38 -21.98 -20.35 16.35
CA ASP A 38 -21.15 -20.89 17.41
C ASP A 38 -19.98 -19.93 17.70
N LEU A 39 -20.22 -18.97 18.59
CA LEU A 39 -19.22 -18.01 19.07
C LEU A 39 -18.19 -18.63 20.01
N THR A 40 -18.26 -19.93 20.28
CA THR A 40 -17.30 -20.67 21.10
C THR A 40 -16.25 -21.41 20.30
N SER A 41 -16.41 -21.49 18.97
CA SER A 41 -15.33 -21.92 18.11
C SER A 41 -14.17 -20.93 18.28
N PRO A 42 -12.93 -21.40 18.58
CA PRO A 42 -11.79 -20.53 18.43
C PRO A 42 -11.89 -19.95 17.02
N VAL A 43 -11.84 -18.63 16.89
CA VAL A 43 -11.66 -17.96 15.60
C VAL A 43 -10.29 -18.39 15.06
N ASP A 44 -10.23 -19.66 14.67
CA ASP A 44 -9.13 -20.22 13.92
C ASP A 44 -9.12 -19.48 12.60
N GLU A 45 -8.08 -18.68 12.46
CA GLU A 45 -7.78 -17.91 11.27
C GLU A 45 -8.88 -16.90 10.89
N PHE A 46 -8.80 -15.73 11.50
CA PHE A 46 -9.01 -14.53 10.73
C PHE A 46 -8.26 -14.76 9.42
N GLU A 47 -8.95 -15.18 8.37
CA GLU A 47 -8.43 -15.07 7.02
C GLU A 47 -8.00 -13.62 6.91
N LEU A 48 -6.72 -13.37 7.10
CA LEU A 48 -6.11 -12.07 6.93
C LEU A 48 -6.46 -11.68 5.51
N TRP A 49 -7.47 -10.82 5.37
CA TRP A 49 -7.77 -10.23 4.07
C TRP A 49 -6.43 -9.82 3.51
N PRO A 50 -6.05 -10.27 2.32
CA PRO A 50 -4.74 -9.95 1.77
C PRO A 50 -4.58 -8.44 1.84
N THR A 51 -3.57 -7.99 2.58
CA THR A 51 -3.28 -6.56 2.72
C THR A 51 -3.23 -5.98 1.31
N PRO A 52 -4.05 -4.97 0.99
CA PRO A 52 -4.07 -4.44 -0.36
C PRO A 52 -2.65 -4.01 -0.73
N PRO A 53 -2.19 -4.28 -1.96
CA PRO A 53 -0.85 -3.94 -2.38
C PRO A 53 -0.62 -2.44 -2.20
N LYS A 54 0.54 -2.07 -1.69
CA LYS A 54 0.89 -0.66 -1.49
C LYS A 54 0.82 0.08 -2.82
N PRO A 55 0.23 1.28 -2.85
CA PRO A 55 0.10 2.06 -4.06
C PRO A 55 1.45 2.30 -4.74
N ARG A 56 1.48 2.13 -6.05
CA ARG A 56 2.66 2.32 -6.90
C ARG A 56 2.24 2.82 -8.28
N SER A 57 3.13 3.50 -8.98
CA SER A 57 2.92 3.99 -10.34
C SER A 57 3.89 3.30 -11.29
N PHE A 58 3.43 2.93 -12.49
CA PHE A 58 4.25 2.32 -13.53
C PHE A 58 4.42 3.27 -14.70
N PHE A 59 5.66 3.49 -15.11
CA PHE A 59 6.01 4.17 -16.35
C PHE A 59 6.49 3.13 -17.36
N LEU A 60 5.80 3.07 -18.51
CA LEU A 60 6.16 2.17 -19.60
C LEU A 60 6.84 2.93 -20.73
N PRO A 61 7.83 2.31 -21.40
CA PRO A 61 8.46 2.90 -22.56
C PRO A 61 7.45 3.12 -23.69
N VAL A 62 7.64 4.21 -24.44
CA VAL A 62 6.94 4.42 -25.70
C VAL A 62 7.30 3.27 -26.65
N HIS A 63 6.29 2.64 -27.26
CA HIS A 63 6.44 1.45 -28.09
C HIS A 63 6.99 0.23 -27.33
N TYR A 64 6.51 0.03 -26.09
CA TYR A 64 6.83 -1.19 -25.33
C TYR A 64 6.60 -2.45 -26.18
N THR A 65 7.54 -3.39 -26.11
CA THR A 65 7.40 -4.72 -26.73
C THR A 65 7.80 -5.82 -25.74
N ALA A 66 7.03 -6.88 -25.68
CA ALA A 66 7.31 -8.01 -24.80
C ALA A 66 8.54 -8.85 -25.24
N SER A 67 9.03 -8.66 -26.47
CA SER A 67 10.22 -9.36 -26.98
C SER A 67 11.55 -8.80 -26.47
N TYR A 68 11.55 -7.59 -25.91
CA TYR A 68 12.74 -6.96 -25.33
C TYR A 68 12.65 -6.96 -23.79
N ARG A 69 13.75 -7.34 -23.14
CA ARG A 69 13.84 -7.32 -21.67
C ARG A 69 14.38 -5.96 -21.22
N TYR A 70 13.49 -5.18 -20.61
CA TYR A 70 13.81 -3.82 -20.17
C TYR A 70 14.52 -3.81 -18.82
N PRO A 71 15.57 -2.99 -18.64
CA PRO A 71 16.03 -2.63 -17.31
C PRO A 71 14.92 -1.94 -16.53
N LEU A 72 14.91 -2.14 -15.21
CA LEU A 72 13.92 -1.60 -14.31
C LEU A 72 14.53 -0.51 -13.44
N ILE A 73 13.87 0.64 -13.33
CA ILE A 73 14.16 1.68 -12.35
C ILE A 73 13.04 1.71 -11.33
N VAL A 74 13.36 1.47 -10.06
CA VAL A 74 12.45 1.67 -8.93
C VAL A 74 12.80 2.99 -8.28
N TRP A 75 11.84 3.93 -8.28
CA TRP A 75 12.05 5.30 -7.85
C TRP A 75 11.37 5.61 -6.52
N LEU A 76 12.14 6.18 -5.60
CA LEU A 76 11.68 6.66 -4.31
C LEU A 76 11.67 8.19 -4.32
N HIS A 77 10.47 8.76 -4.19
CA HIS A 77 10.26 10.22 -4.25
C HIS A 77 10.85 10.95 -3.03
N HIS A 78 10.96 12.27 -3.10
CA HIS A 78 11.32 13.09 -1.92
C HIS A 78 10.12 13.31 -0.99
N ASP A 79 10.37 13.76 0.24
CA ASP A 79 9.31 14.10 1.18
C ASP A 79 8.36 15.15 0.61
N GLY A 80 7.07 14.99 0.87
CA GLY A 80 6.02 15.86 0.37
C GLY A 80 5.58 15.55 -1.06
N PHE A 81 5.98 14.40 -1.61
CA PHE A 81 5.55 13.91 -2.91
C PHE A 81 4.93 12.51 -2.81
N ASN A 82 4.78 11.81 -3.93
CA ASN A 82 4.19 10.46 -3.98
C ASN A 82 4.78 9.62 -5.12
N GLU A 83 4.25 8.43 -5.32
CA GLU A 83 4.68 7.45 -6.34
C GLU A 83 4.63 7.99 -7.77
N HIS A 84 3.80 8.99 -8.06
CA HIS A 84 3.69 9.60 -9.40
C HIS A 84 4.89 10.47 -9.79
N GLN A 85 5.86 10.69 -8.88
CA GLN A 85 7.10 11.36 -9.27
C GLN A 85 7.84 10.62 -10.39
N ILE A 86 7.65 9.31 -10.53
CA ILE A 86 8.24 8.51 -11.60
C ILE A 86 7.88 9.06 -12.99
N ASP A 87 6.66 9.57 -13.16
CA ASP A 87 6.19 10.10 -14.44
C ASP A 87 6.92 11.39 -14.84
N GLN A 88 7.43 12.13 -13.84
CA GLN A 88 8.23 13.34 -14.05
C GLN A 88 9.72 13.00 -14.31
N ILE A 89 10.22 11.93 -13.70
CA ILE A 89 11.64 11.57 -13.78
C ILE A 89 11.95 10.78 -15.06
N MET A 90 11.11 9.83 -15.44
CA MET A 90 11.42 8.93 -16.55
C MET A 90 11.61 9.62 -17.89
N PRO A 91 10.90 10.71 -18.26
CA PRO A 91 11.20 11.47 -19.49
C PRO A 91 12.61 12.04 -19.54
N HIS A 92 13.22 12.34 -18.38
CA HIS A 92 14.61 12.83 -18.30
C HIS A 92 15.65 11.69 -18.34
N VAL A 93 15.25 10.47 -17.99
CA VAL A 93 16.12 9.28 -18.08
C VAL A 93 16.04 8.67 -19.45
N SER A 94 14.87 8.18 -19.83
CA SER A 94 14.59 7.63 -21.16
C SER A 94 13.10 7.31 -21.29
N THR A 95 12.51 7.75 -22.38
CA THR A 95 11.14 7.39 -22.73
C THR A 95 11.02 6.03 -23.45
N ARG A 96 12.14 5.33 -23.73
CA ARG A 96 12.13 4.13 -24.59
C ARG A 96 12.81 2.90 -24.00
N ASN A 97 13.81 3.08 -23.13
CA ASN A 97 14.77 2.00 -22.83
C ASN A 97 14.61 1.41 -21.43
N TYR A 98 13.74 1.96 -20.60
CA TYR A 98 13.55 1.53 -19.21
C TYR A 98 12.06 1.44 -18.85
N ILE A 99 11.72 0.51 -17.98
CA ILE A 99 10.47 0.53 -17.25
C ILE A 99 10.74 1.23 -15.92
N GLY A 100 9.81 2.09 -15.48
CA GLY A 100 9.89 2.79 -14.21
C GLY A 100 8.79 2.33 -13.25
N ILE A 101 9.11 2.27 -11.96
CA ILE A 101 8.13 2.07 -10.90
C ILE A 101 8.35 3.15 -9.84
N GLY A 102 7.33 3.94 -9.55
CA GLY A 102 7.30 4.83 -8.39
C GLY A 102 6.71 4.11 -7.18
N ILE A 103 7.39 4.18 -6.05
CA ILE A 103 6.96 3.61 -4.78
C ILE A 103 6.43 4.72 -3.89
N ARG A 104 5.27 4.51 -3.26
CA ARG A 104 4.72 5.43 -2.27
C ARG A 104 5.52 5.36 -0.96
N GLY A 105 5.82 6.53 -0.39
CA GLY A 105 6.46 6.64 0.91
C GLY A 105 5.69 5.93 2.03
N ASN A 106 6.41 5.52 3.05
CA ASN A 106 5.87 4.72 4.16
C ASN A 106 5.18 5.56 5.25
N GLN A 107 5.20 6.89 5.13
CA GLN A 107 4.60 7.83 6.08
C GLN A 107 3.80 8.90 5.33
N ALA A 108 2.54 9.10 5.72
CA ALA A 108 1.75 10.22 5.20
C ALA A 108 2.34 11.55 5.71
N ALA A 109 2.50 12.52 4.82
CA ALA A 109 3.02 13.85 5.12
C ALA A 109 1.90 14.91 5.16
N ASP A 110 0.69 14.57 4.73
CA ASP A 110 -0.49 15.41 4.81
C ASP A 110 -1.72 14.63 5.30
N SER A 111 -2.73 15.34 5.77
CA SER A 111 -3.99 14.76 6.22
C SER A 111 -4.90 14.29 5.07
N ALA A 112 -4.64 14.74 3.85
CA ALA A 112 -5.41 14.38 2.66
C ALA A 112 -4.92 13.07 2.02
N GLY A 113 -3.75 12.57 2.43
CA GLY A 113 -3.16 11.35 1.88
C GLY A 113 -2.65 11.49 0.45
N HIS A 114 -2.23 12.70 0.05
CA HIS A 114 -1.66 12.97 -1.26
C HIS A 114 -0.14 13.06 -1.25
N CYS A 115 0.43 13.41 -0.09
CA CYS A 115 1.85 13.61 0.11
C CYS A 115 2.40 12.60 1.12
N PHE A 116 3.58 12.08 0.82
CA PHE A 116 4.23 11.06 1.63
C PHE A 116 5.69 11.40 1.89
N GLY A 117 6.27 10.74 2.87
CA GLY A 117 7.68 10.81 3.21
C GLY A 117 8.21 9.43 3.62
N TRP A 118 9.45 9.42 4.10
CA TRP A 118 10.16 8.20 4.45
C TRP A 118 10.54 8.23 5.92
N HIS A 119 9.85 7.43 6.73
CA HIS A 119 10.28 7.18 8.10
C HIS A 119 11.40 6.14 8.10
N ASP A 120 12.39 6.33 8.96
CA ASP A 120 13.65 5.56 8.98
C ASP A 120 13.78 4.58 10.16
N SER A 121 12.65 4.26 10.84
CA SER A 121 12.66 3.18 11.81
C SER A 121 12.90 1.82 11.12
N PRO A 122 13.48 0.83 11.81
CA PRO A 122 13.71 -0.49 11.24
C PRO A 122 12.47 -1.09 10.59
N ALA A 123 11.31 -1.03 11.27
CA ALA A 123 10.05 -1.54 10.76
C ALA A 123 9.56 -0.80 9.50
N ALA A 124 9.78 0.53 9.41
CA ALA A 124 9.42 1.32 8.24
C ALA A 124 10.34 1.02 7.05
N ILE A 125 11.61 0.76 7.30
CA ILE A 125 12.57 0.35 6.28
C ILE A 125 12.21 -1.06 5.76
N ASP A 126 11.89 -2.01 6.65
CA ASP A 126 11.43 -3.36 6.28
C ASP A 126 10.16 -3.28 5.42
N SER A 127 9.19 -2.50 5.86
CA SER A 127 7.95 -2.25 5.13
C SER A 127 8.19 -1.62 3.74
N THR A 128 9.21 -0.79 3.58
CA THR A 128 9.60 -0.21 2.28
C THR A 128 10.29 -1.26 1.40
N HIS A 129 11.17 -2.06 1.99
CA HIS A 129 11.80 -3.18 1.30
C HIS A 129 10.74 -4.13 0.71
N ASP A 130 9.78 -4.56 1.52
CA ASP A 130 8.71 -5.46 1.09
C ASP A 130 7.88 -4.85 -0.04
N ALA A 131 7.52 -3.55 0.07
CA ALA A 131 6.81 -2.85 -0.99
C ALA A 131 7.59 -2.81 -2.32
N ILE A 132 8.92 -2.68 -2.26
CA ILE A 132 9.80 -2.73 -3.43
C ILE A 132 9.82 -4.15 -4.02
N GLN A 133 9.95 -5.19 -3.19
CA GLN A 133 9.94 -6.58 -3.64
C GLN A 133 8.62 -6.95 -4.32
N GLU A 134 7.49 -6.58 -3.72
CA GLU A 134 6.17 -6.76 -4.31
C GLU A 134 6.04 -6.03 -5.66
N ALA A 135 6.55 -4.80 -5.75
CA ALA A 135 6.49 -4.02 -6.98
C ALA A 135 7.35 -4.64 -8.11
N ILE A 136 8.53 -5.16 -7.76
CA ILE A 136 9.40 -5.88 -8.70
C ILE A 136 8.72 -7.19 -9.15
N ALA A 137 8.11 -7.93 -8.24
CA ALA A 137 7.38 -9.17 -8.55
C ALA A 137 6.19 -8.90 -9.49
N GLU A 138 5.39 -7.87 -9.21
CA GLU A 138 4.30 -7.46 -10.10
C GLU A 138 4.81 -7.04 -11.48
N ALA A 139 5.88 -6.26 -11.52
CA ALA A 139 6.48 -5.85 -12.78
C ALA A 139 7.00 -7.04 -13.61
N ASN A 140 7.63 -8.02 -12.98
CA ASN A 140 8.06 -9.26 -13.64
C ASN A 140 6.88 -10.10 -14.17
N HIS A 141 5.75 -10.07 -13.46
CA HIS A 141 4.54 -10.77 -13.92
C HIS A 141 3.87 -10.08 -15.11
N ARG A 142 3.88 -8.74 -15.12
CA ARG A 142 3.15 -7.94 -16.11
C ARG A 142 3.97 -7.58 -17.34
N PHE A 143 5.28 -7.44 -17.18
CA PHE A 143 6.16 -6.86 -18.21
C PHE A 143 7.42 -7.68 -18.40
N SER A 144 8.05 -7.52 -19.57
CA SER A 144 9.33 -8.15 -19.88
C SER A 144 10.49 -7.37 -19.26
N ILE A 145 10.94 -7.80 -18.08
CA ILE A 145 12.00 -7.16 -17.30
C ILE A 145 13.29 -7.97 -17.34
N HIS A 146 14.43 -7.29 -17.32
CA HIS A 146 15.74 -7.89 -17.17
C HIS A 146 16.07 -8.03 -15.67
N ALA A 147 15.91 -9.24 -15.12
CA ALA A 147 16.03 -9.51 -13.68
C ALA A 147 17.36 -9.05 -13.04
N SER A 148 18.48 -9.03 -13.78
CA SER A 148 19.77 -8.57 -13.27
C SER A 148 20.05 -7.08 -13.55
N ARG A 149 19.08 -6.32 -14.05
CA ARG A 149 19.22 -4.88 -14.32
C ARG A 149 18.16 -4.07 -13.60
N ILE A 150 18.08 -4.25 -12.29
CA ILE A 150 17.19 -3.51 -11.40
C ILE A 150 18.00 -2.43 -10.70
N ILE A 151 17.59 -1.19 -10.85
CA ILE A 151 18.26 -0.01 -10.31
C ILE A 151 17.30 0.65 -9.32
N LEU A 152 17.75 0.92 -8.10
CA LEU A 152 17.03 1.78 -7.18
C LEU A 152 17.46 3.23 -7.40
N GLY A 153 16.50 4.13 -7.50
CA GLY A 153 16.77 5.56 -7.62
C GLY A 153 15.95 6.38 -6.63
N GLY A 154 16.41 7.56 -6.27
CA GLY A 154 15.62 8.44 -5.46
C GLY A 154 16.20 9.83 -5.31
N TYR A 155 15.34 10.77 -4.90
CA TYR A 155 15.70 12.15 -4.69
C TYR A 155 15.60 12.50 -3.19
N ARG A 156 16.65 13.17 -2.66
CA ARG A 156 16.78 13.56 -1.24
C ARG A 156 16.52 12.37 -0.28
N SER A 157 15.51 12.46 0.57
CA SER A 157 15.13 11.39 1.52
C SER A 157 14.85 10.05 0.83
N GLY A 158 14.20 10.06 -0.33
CA GLY A 158 14.03 8.87 -1.17
C GLY A 158 15.35 8.30 -1.67
N GLY A 159 16.34 9.16 -1.98
CA GLY A 159 17.69 8.73 -2.35
C GLY A 159 18.42 8.05 -1.19
N THR A 160 18.28 8.57 0.03
CA THR A 160 18.81 7.92 1.24
C THR A 160 18.15 6.58 1.51
N MET A 161 16.81 6.50 1.35
CA MET A 161 16.07 5.25 1.52
C MET A 161 16.48 4.21 0.46
N ALA A 162 16.65 4.62 -0.81
CA ALA A 162 17.12 3.74 -1.87
C ALA A 162 18.50 3.12 -1.55
N GLN A 163 19.41 3.90 -0.98
CA GLN A 163 20.72 3.41 -0.53
C GLN A 163 20.59 2.39 0.61
N ARG A 164 19.73 2.65 1.61
CA ARG A 164 19.47 1.72 2.73
C ARG A 164 18.96 0.37 2.22
N ILE A 165 17.99 0.39 1.33
CA ILE A 165 17.41 -0.84 0.77
C ILE A 165 18.45 -1.60 -0.06
N ALA A 166 19.22 -0.93 -0.90
CA ALA A 166 20.23 -1.58 -1.72
C ALA A 166 21.36 -2.22 -0.90
N LEU A 167 21.75 -1.62 0.22
CA LEU A 167 22.74 -2.21 1.13
C LEU A 167 22.24 -3.49 1.81
N ARG A 168 20.93 -3.65 1.96
CA ARG A 168 20.31 -4.87 2.51
C ARG A 168 20.19 -6.02 1.50
N THR A 169 20.09 -5.70 0.21
CA THR A 169 19.87 -6.67 -0.87
C THR A 169 20.84 -6.45 -2.04
N PRO A 170 22.16 -6.48 -1.79
CA PRO A 170 23.16 -6.14 -2.82
C PRO A 170 23.14 -7.09 -4.02
N ASP A 171 22.74 -8.35 -3.83
CA ASP A 171 22.71 -9.37 -4.90
C ASP A 171 21.52 -9.19 -5.84
N GLN A 172 20.50 -8.43 -5.47
CA GLN A 172 19.30 -8.22 -6.27
C GLN A 172 19.32 -6.90 -7.04
N ILE A 173 20.14 -5.94 -6.60
CA ILE A 173 20.16 -4.57 -7.10
C ILE A 173 21.43 -4.33 -7.89
N ALA A 174 21.29 -4.03 -9.17
CA ALA A 174 22.42 -3.75 -10.07
C ALA A 174 23.11 -2.42 -9.78
N GLY A 175 22.42 -1.47 -9.17
CA GLY A 175 22.98 -0.17 -8.82
C GLY A 175 22.00 0.75 -8.12
N VAL A 176 22.53 1.83 -7.55
CA VAL A 176 21.77 2.88 -6.86
C VAL A 176 22.07 4.24 -7.42
N ILE A 177 21.04 5.05 -7.60
CA ILE A 177 21.13 6.46 -7.99
C ILE A 177 20.52 7.30 -6.88
N SER A 178 21.36 7.95 -6.05
CA SER A 178 20.90 8.88 -5.02
C SER A 178 21.18 10.33 -5.46
N MET A 179 20.12 11.09 -5.69
CA MET A 179 20.21 12.48 -6.09
C MET A 179 19.97 13.38 -4.87
N GLY A 180 21.04 13.95 -4.31
CA GLY A 180 20.97 14.85 -3.16
C GLY A 180 20.54 14.18 -1.85
N GLY A 181 20.50 12.86 -1.78
CA GLY A 181 20.30 12.10 -0.56
C GLY A 181 21.63 11.86 0.15
N PRO A 182 21.77 12.19 1.45
CA PRO A 182 22.96 11.81 2.18
C PRO A 182 23.10 10.29 2.28
N MET A 183 24.34 9.82 2.37
CA MET A 183 24.62 8.43 2.67
C MET A 183 24.00 8.07 4.03
N PRO A 184 23.27 6.95 4.17
CA PRO A 184 22.75 6.53 5.47
C PRO A 184 23.92 6.35 6.44
N ARG A 185 23.77 6.89 7.65
CA ARG A 185 24.74 6.65 8.71
C ARG A 185 24.55 5.22 9.18
N GLY A 186 25.66 4.51 9.36
CA GLY A 186 25.67 3.07 9.58
C GLY A 186 24.65 2.57 10.61
N GLU A 187 23.98 1.54 10.23
CA GLU A 187 23.23 0.64 11.11
C GLU A 187 24.17 -0.44 11.64
#